data_04cd879b9ac0f37270f52b2574a3ee4a
#
_entry.id   04cd879b9ac0f37270f52b2574a3ee4a
#
_cell.length_a   1.000
_cell.length_b   1.000
_cell.length_c   1.000
_cell.angle_alpha   90.00
_cell.angle_beta   90.00
_cell.angle_gamma   90.00
#
_symmetry.space_group_name_H-M   'P 1'
#
loop_
_entity.id
_entity.type
_entity.pdbx_description
1 polymer ?
#
loop_
_entity_poly.entity_id
_entity_poly.type
_entity_poly.pdbx_seq_one_letter_code
_entity_poly.pdbx_strand_id
1 'polypeptide(L)'
;MKEQGISRQPQMSKALPVAQEAPNQELPRGSLRSTLTNAIDHARIAQRNVGVLIVTLARGDRRDALFGIPTGDIMRRALKRIPGVLRPVDKFVQLSDEKLCFILPNLKTGAQAWLAAGKLQQALEAPFSFDDVLATVRPVVGIACYPDHADNAEELVVHADIAKRIARTRDVAQYVFQREDRRDSDAYLGLEEPLREAIRTNRLEVHYQPQVNLKTGACSAVEGLLRWTLPDRGPISPDAIIRIAEANRMIGNLTTWVLGTVLRHQSEWKNLGLNLDVSVNLSTVTLADSDLPDVISQAIGTWGADPAKVTFEITESATIGDAEQSMAVMKRIKQLGLRLSADDFGTGYSSLSYVKNFPLDEIKIDKQFVQHMRQSKGDQQIVRSVIDLAHNFELSVVAEGVEDEATFKDLKKMGCDMAQGFFMSAALPTPHLLEWLKQRR
;
A
#
# COMPACT_ATOMS: atom_id res chain seq x y z
N MET A 1 37.37 23.88 87.71
CA MET A 1 37.52 24.93 86.68
C MET A 1 37.06 24.35 85.38
N LYS A 2 36.11 25.03 84.74
CA LYS A 2 35.28 24.51 83.63
C LYS A 2 36.01 24.75 82.31
N GLU A 3 36.18 23.71 81.52
CA GLU A 3 36.53 23.83 80.08
C GLU A 3 35.26 23.67 79.24
N GLN A 4 35.02 24.69 78.39
CA GLN A 4 33.92 24.73 77.42
C GLN A 4 34.45 24.13 76.12
N GLY A 5 33.91 22.97 75.69
CA GLY A 5 34.11 22.39 74.37
C GLY A 5 33.16 23.01 73.35
N ILE A 6 33.74 23.60 72.32
CA ILE A 6 32.99 24.17 71.17
C ILE A 6 32.78 23.04 70.18
N SER A 7 31.52 22.60 70.03
CA SER A 7 31.09 21.67 69.00
C SER A 7 30.93 22.40 67.66
N ARG A 8 31.73 22.05 66.64
CA ARG A 8 31.53 22.46 65.25
C ARG A 8 30.62 21.46 64.54
N GLN A 9 29.42 21.92 64.21
CA GLN A 9 28.55 21.21 63.27
C GLN A 9 29.10 21.31 61.84
N PRO A 10 29.03 20.23 61.02
CA PRO A 10 29.39 20.29 59.60
C PRO A 10 28.27 20.97 58.83
N GLN A 11 28.65 21.98 58.04
CA GLN A 11 27.75 22.63 57.09
C GLN A 11 27.24 21.62 56.05
N MET A 12 25.94 21.40 56.02
CA MET A 12 25.27 20.71 54.94
C MET A 12 25.44 21.49 53.63
N SER A 13 26.17 20.85 52.69
CA SER A 13 26.24 21.29 51.31
C SER A 13 24.83 21.45 50.74
N LYS A 14 24.47 22.66 50.33
CA LYS A 14 23.26 22.93 49.57
C LYS A 14 23.36 22.19 48.23
N ALA A 15 22.58 21.13 48.09
CA ALA A 15 22.29 20.54 46.78
C ALA A 15 21.70 21.64 45.88
N LEU A 16 22.35 21.84 44.74
CA LEU A 16 21.81 22.64 43.65
C LEU A 16 20.41 22.11 43.28
N PRO A 17 19.42 22.95 43.05
CA PRO A 17 18.12 22.50 42.63
C PRO A 17 18.28 21.78 41.27
N VAL A 18 17.88 20.50 41.22
CA VAL A 18 17.67 19.81 39.97
C VAL A 18 16.61 20.64 39.22
N ALA A 19 17.01 21.26 38.13
CA ALA A 19 16.12 21.93 37.24
C ALA A 19 14.99 20.96 36.87
N GLN A 20 13.77 21.22 37.26
CA GLN A 20 12.58 20.53 36.76
C GLN A 20 12.55 20.77 35.26
N GLU A 21 12.94 19.74 34.50
CA GLU A 21 12.79 19.76 33.04
C GLU A 21 11.31 20.00 32.74
N ALA A 22 11.05 21.08 32.01
CA ALA A 22 9.70 21.40 31.56
C ALA A 22 9.15 20.25 30.71
N PRO A 23 7.86 19.90 30.82
CA PRO A 23 7.27 18.82 30.01
C PRO A 23 7.39 19.12 28.52
N ASN A 24 7.51 18.07 27.73
CA ASN A 24 7.66 18.01 26.26
C ASN A 24 7.36 19.34 25.56
N GLN A 25 8.40 20.01 25.10
CA GLN A 25 8.24 21.31 24.43
C GLN A 25 7.97 21.09 22.94
N GLU A 26 6.86 21.65 22.47
CA GLU A 26 6.67 21.87 21.05
C GLU A 26 7.73 22.85 20.55
N LEU A 27 8.44 22.44 19.52
CA LEU A 27 9.50 23.24 18.93
C LEU A 27 8.99 24.07 17.75
N PRO A 28 9.51 25.30 17.56
CA PRO A 28 9.26 26.04 16.33
C PRO A 28 9.72 25.25 15.09
N ARG A 29 8.97 25.34 13.98
CA ARG A 29 9.29 24.62 12.73
C ARG A 29 10.74 24.81 12.27
N GLY A 30 11.29 26.03 12.41
CA GLY A 30 12.66 26.34 12.01
C GLY A 30 13.76 25.68 12.84
N SER A 31 13.45 25.13 14.03
CA SER A 31 14.44 24.52 14.93
C SER A 31 14.59 23.00 14.76
N LEU A 32 13.78 22.36 13.91
CA LEU A 32 13.81 20.91 13.69
C LEU A 32 15.22 20.43 13.32
N ARG A 33 15.80 21.05 12.29
CA ARG A 33 17.14 20.67 11.78
C ARG A 33 18.22 20.80 12.86
N SER A 34 18.31 21.95 13.48
CA SER A 34 19.34 22.21 14.51
C SER A 34 19.18 21.30 15.72
N THR A 35 17.94 21.08 16.19
CA THR A 35 17.66 20.18 17.32
C THR A 35 18.03 18.75 17.00
N LEU A 36 17.70 18.27 15.80
CA LEU A 36 18.01 16.90 15.38
C LEU A 36 19.50 16.69 15.15
N THR A 37 20.19 17.67 14.54
CA THR A 37 21.67 17.63 14.38
C THR A 37 22.35 17.53 15.73
N ASN A 38 21.97 18.38 16.71
CA ASN A 38 22.53 18.33 18.06
C ASN A 38 22.25 16.97 18.73
N ALA A 39 21.04 16.41 18.56
CA ALA A 39 20.72 15.09 19.11
C ALA A 39 21.60 13.98 18.53
N ILE A 40 21.87 14.02 17.20
CA ILE A 40 22.75 13.07 16.51
C ILE A 40 24.21 13.21 17.00
N ASP A 41 24.71 14.45 17.13
CA ASP A 41 26.07 14.69 17.60
C ASP A 41 26.29 14.18 19.04
N HIS A 42 25.33 14.42 19.92
CA HIS A 42 25.34 13.85 21.26
C HIS A 42 25.28 12.32 21.27
N ALA A 43 24.41 11.75 20.41
CA ALA A 43 24.25 10.31 20.30
C ALA A 43 25.52 9.62 19.76
N ARG A 44 26.21 10.27 18.80
CA ARG A 44 27.50 9.79 18.27
C ARG A 44 28.56 9.67 19.38
N ILE A 45 28.66 10.67 20.25
CA ILE A 45 29.61 10.65 21.36
C ILE A 45 29.24 9.61 22.42
N ALA A 46 27.94 9.50 22.72
CA ALA A 46 27.43 8.60 23.75
C ALA A 46 27.18 7.17 23.28
N GLN A 47 27.43 6.85 22.01
CA GLN A 47 27.09 5.56 21.37
C GLN A 47 25.61 5.18 21.59
N ARG A 48 24.73 6.09 21.26
CA ARG A 48 23.28 5.95 21.41
C ARG A 48 22.58 6.14 20.08
N ASN A 49 21.29 5.79 20.05
CA ASN A 49 20.44 5.99 18.88
C ASN A 49 19.57 7.25 19.06
N VAL A 50 19.18 7.82 17.91
CA VAL A 50 18.16 8.86 17.83
C VAL A 50 17.04 8.34 16.94
N GLY A 51 15.79 8.36 17.43
CA GLY A 51 14.62 8.04 16.63
C GLY A 51 13.96 9.29 16.09
N VAL A 52 13.50 9.23 14.84
CA VAL A 52 12.60 10.21 14.24
C VAL A 52 11.31 9.51 13.88
N LEU A 53 10.18 10.06 14.33
CA LEU A 53 8.86 9.59 13.95
C LEU A 53 8.15 10.68 13.14
N ILE A 54 7.62 10.33 11.99
CA ILE A 54 6.67 11.19 11.25
C ILE A 54 5.27 10.60 11.44
N VAL A 55 4.39 11.36 12.06
CA VAL A 55 3.01 10.96 12.34
C VAL A 55 2.06 11.79 11.51
N THR A 56 1.14 11.15 10.80
CA THR A 56 0.04 11.83 10.10
C THR A 56 -1.29 11.36 10.70
N LEU A 57 -2.15 12.32 11.01
CA LEU A 57 -3.51 12.06 11.45
C LEU A 57 -4.37 11.89 10.19
N ALA A 58 -4.51 10.65 9.72
CA ALA A 58 -5.39 10.36 8.61
C ALA A 58 -6.84 10.49 9.08
N ARG A 59 -7.66 11.20 8.32
CA ARG A 59 -9.12 11.15 8.49
C ARG A 59 -9.57 9.78 8.02
N GLY A 60 -10.47 9.16 8.76
CA GLY A 60 -11.29 8.07 8.26
C GLY A 60 -12.10 8.50 7.03
N ASP A 61 -12.83 7.59 6.46
CA ASP A 61 -13.59 7.77 5.23
C ASP A 61 -14.61 8.93 5.33
N ARG A 62 -15.10 9.42 4.16
CA ARG A 62 -16.04 10.54 4.03
C ARG A 62 -17.33 10.44 4.89
N ARG A 63 -17.60 9.28 5.48
CA ARG A 63 -18.72 9.00 6.39
C ARG A 63 -18.39 9.18 7.88
N ASP A 64 -17.14 9.46 8.21
CA ASP A 64 -16.74 9.70 9.59
C ASP A 64 -17.40 10.97 10.15
N ALA A 65 -17.74 10.92 11.45
CA ALA A 65 -18.23 12.05 12.23
C ALA A 65 -17.29 13.28 12.19
N LEU A 66 -16.09 13.15 11.61
CA LEU A 66 -15.13 14.20 11.33
C LEU A 66 -15.45 15.04 10.09
N PHE A 67 -16.48 14.68 9.30
CA PHE A 67 -16.89 15.48 8.14
C PHE A 67 -17.45 16.81 8.64
N GLY A 68 -16.73 17.91 8.32
CA GLY A 68 -17.07 19.26 8.81
C GLY A 68 -16.20 19.78 9.95
N ILE A 69 -15.42 18.94 10.65
CA ILE A 69 -14.47 19.38 11.68
C ILE A 69 -13.17 19.82 11.00
N PRO A 70 -12.67 21.06 11.21
CA PRO A 70 -11.41 21.49 10.67
C PRO A 70 -10.24 20.63 11.17
N THR A 71 -9.31 20.25 10.28
CA THR A 71 -8.15 19.41 10.64
C THR A 71 -7.29 20.03 11.75
N GLY A 72 -7.21 21.38 11.77
CA GLY A 72 -6.51 22.10 12.83
C GLY A 72 -7.12 21.92 14.22
N ASP A 73 -8.43 21.69 14.33
CA ASP A 73 -9.09 21.43 15.62
C ASP A 73 -8.78 20.03 16.13
N ILE A 74 -8.72 19.06 15.23
CA ILE A 74 -8.28 17.69 15.55
C ILE A 74 -6.82 17.73 16.03
N MET A 75 -5.95 18.40 15.28
CA MET A 75 -4.54 18.55 15.63
C MET A 75 -4.36 19.22 16.98
N ARG A 76 -5.09 20.30 17.26
CA ARG A 76 -5.04 21.01 18.56
C ARG A 76 -5.43 20.12 19.74
N ARG A 77 -6.37 19.20 19.55
CA ARG A 77 -6.74 18.21 20.58
C ARG A 77 -5.73 17.08 20.68
N ALA A 78 -5.18 16.63 19.56
CA ALA A 78 -4.11 15.64 19.53
C ALA A 78 -2.86 16.12 20.28
N LEU A 79 -2.45 17.37 20.07
CA LEU A 79 -1.31 17.99 20.75
C LEU A 79 -1.45 17.97 22.28
N LYS A 80 -2.67 18.06 22.82
CA LYS A 80 -2.91 17.98 24.28
C LYS A 80 -2.68 16.59 24.87
N ARG A 81 -2.70 15.54 24.07
CA ARG A 81 -2.50 14.14 24.51
C ARG A 81 -1.02 13.72 24.51
N ILE A 82 -0.20 14.38 23.68
CA ILE A 82 1.20 14.01 23.45
C ILE A 82 2.08 14.10 24.72
N PRO A 83 1.98 15.17 25.56
CA PRO A 83 2.87 15.32 26.73
C PRO A 83 2.79 14.17 27.74
N GLY A 84 1.66 13.47 27.82
CA GLY A 84 1.49 12.32 28.73
C GLY A 84 2.05 10.99 28.21
N VAL A 85 2.52 10.94 26.95
CA VAL A 85 2.87 9.71 26.26
C VAL A 85 4.37 9.52 26.13
N LEU A 86 5.10 10.61 25.93
CA LEU A 86 6.53 10.61 25.63
C LEU A 86 7.38 10.97 26.86
N ARG A 87 8.69 10.67 26.75
CA ARG A 87 9.65 11.01 27.81
C ARG A 87 9.85 12.54 27.84
N PRO A 88 10.21 13.13 28.99
CA PRO A 88 10.47 14.58 29.10
C PRO A 88 11.55 15.12 28.13
N VAL A 89 12.49 14.24 27.73
CA VAL A 89 13.59 14.59 26.80
C VAL A 89 13.16 14.54 25.33
N ASP A 90 12.04 13.86 25.00
CA ASP A 90 11.52 13.77 23.65
C ASP A 90 10.93 15.11 23.22
N LYS A 91 11.10 15.46 21.96
CA LYS A 91 10.64 16.73 21.39
C LYS A 91 9.77 16.47 20.16
N PHE A 92 8.91 17.43 19.84
CA PHE A 92 8.12 17.34 18.63
C PHE A 92 7.96 18.69 17.95
N VAL A 93 7.67 18.65 16.66
CA VAL A 93 7.41 19.80 15.79
C VAL A 93 6.15 19.54 15.00
N GLN A 94 5.23 20.48 14.94
CA GLN A 94 4.10 20.44 14.02
C GLN A 94 4.57 20.90 12.63
N LEU A 95 4.59 19.99 11.65
CA LEU A 95 5.00 20.29 10.27
C LEU A 95 3.85 20.87 9.44
N SER A 96 2.62 20.40 9.66
CA SER A 96 1.39 20.90 9.03
C SER A 96 0.19 20.63 9.93
N ASP A 97 -1.02 21.00 9.48
CA ASP A 97 -2.26 20.74 10.21
C ASP A 97 -2.62 19.24 10.34
N GLU A 98 -1.86 18.36 9.66
CA GLU A 98 -2.07 16.91 9.69
C GLU A 98 -0.80 16.14 10.08
N LYS A 99 0.36 16.81 10.19
CA LYS A 99 1.66 16.14 10.26
C LYS A 99 2.51 16.62 11.43
N LEU A 100 2.98 15.68 12.23
CA LEU A 100 3.89 15.89 13.35
C LEU A 100 5.22 15.16 13.11
N CYS A 101 6.32 15.76 13.57
CA CYS A 101 7.64 15.13 13.63
C CYS A 101 8.08 15.05 15.09
N PHE A 102 8.46 13.85 15.53
CA PHE A 102 8.99 13.61 16.86
C PHE A 102 10.48 13.28 16.80
N ILE A 103 11.23 13.82 17.74
CA ILE A 103 12.66 13.56 17.95
C ILE A 103 12.79 12.82 19.27
N LEU A 104 13.32 11.60 19.22
CA LEU A 104 13.53 10.73 20.37
C LEU A 104 15.05 10.57 20.61
N PRO A 105 15.68 11.46 21.39
CA PRO A 105 17.11 11.38 21.62
C PRO A 105 17.47 10.28 22.62
N ASN A 106 18.76 9.89 22.62
CA ASN A 106 19.36 9.02 23.62
C ASN A 106 18.65 7.67 23.80
N LEU A 107 18.27 7.01 22.70
CA LEU A 107 17.73 5.66 22.72
C LEU A 107 18.85 4.64 22.91
N LYS A 108 18.57 3.53 23.59
CA LYS A 108 19.50 2.39 23.69
C LYS A 108 19.51 1.54 22.42
N THR A 109 18.35 1.40 21.77
CA THR A 109 18.16 0.64 20.54
C THR A 109 17.03 1.26 19.72
N GLY A 110 17.02 1.00 18.40
CA GLY A 110 15.92 1.40 17.50
C GLY A 110 14.55 0.85 17.91
N ALA A 111 14.49 -0.31 18.59
CA ALA A 111 13.25 -0.88 19.11
C ALA A 111 12.50 0.06 20.08
N GLN A 112 13.19 0.95 20.76
CA GLN A 112 12.55 1.94 21.63
C GLN A 112 11.75 2.98 20.84
N ALA A 113 12.16 3.31 19.61
CA ALA A 113 11.40 4.18 18.71
C ALA A 113 10.10 3.50 18.26
N TRP A 114 10.14 2.20 17.97
CA TRP A 114 8.94 1.40 17.66
C TRP A 114 7.94 1.41 18.82
N LEU A 115 8.40 1.19 20.04
CA LEU A 115 7.54 1.22 21.23
C LEU A 115 6.93 2.62 21.48
N ALA A 116 7.70 3.69 21.24
CA ALA A 116 7.22 5.05 21.35
C ALA A 116 6.14 5.36 20.30
N ALA A 117 6.33 4.87 19.06
CA ALA A 117 5.35 4.99 17.99
C ALA A 117 4.02 4.31 18.36
N GLY A 118 4.06 3.08 18.90
CA GLY A 118 2.86 2.37 19.35
C GLY A 118 2.10 3.09 20.48
N LYS A 119 2.83 3.70 21.44
CA LYS A 119 2.21 4.50 22.50
C LYS A 119 1.54 5.77 21.95
N LEU A 120 2.20 6.48 21.03
CA LEU A 120 1.64 7.65 20.36
C LEU A 120 0.37 7.28 19.59
N GLN A 121 0.43 6.19 18.85
CA GLN A 121 -0.71 5.68 18.11
C GLN A 121 -1.90 5.41 19.03
N GLN A 122 -1.73 4.63 20.08
CA GLN A 122 -2.79 4.31 21.04
C GLN A 122 -3.41 5.57 21.67
N ALA A 123 -2.59 6.57 22.00
CA ALA A 123 -3.08 7.82 22.58
C ALA A 123 -3.86 8.69 21.58
N LEU A 124 -3.48 8.63 20.30
CA LEU A 124 -4.08 9.43 19.23
C LEU A 124 -5.32 8.74 18.63
N GLU A 125 -5.41 7.41 18.67
CA GLU A 125 -6.59 6.65 18.25
C GLU A 125 -7.78 6.78 19.20
N ALA A 126 -7.52 7.10 20.46
CA ALA A 126 -8.59 7.31 21.42
C ALA A 126 -9.58 8.38 20.92
N PRO A 127 -10.91 8.19 21.07
CA PRO A 127 -11.91 9.10 20.53
C PRO A 127 -11.71 10.56 20.99
N PHE A 128 -11.87 11.50 20.07
CA PHE A 128 -11.92 12.93 20.35
C PHE A 128 -13.37 13.36 20.51
N SER A 129 -13.66 14.13 21.57
CA SER A 129 -14.99 14.70 21.75
C SER A 129 -15.05 16.08 21.13
N PHE A 130 -15.99 16.33 20.22
CA PHE A 130 -16.32 17.62 19.61
C PHE A 130 -17.80 17.88 19.89
N ASP A 131 -18.06 18.70 20.89
CA ASP A 131 -19.43 18.92 21.43
C ASP A 131 -20.11 17.57 21.73
N ASP A 132 -21.15 17.20 21.01
CA ASP A 132 -21.88 15.93 21.16
C ASP A 132 -21.39 14.81 20.21
N VAL A 133 -20.30 15.03 19.44
CA VAL A 133 -19.77 14.08 18.47
C VAL A 133 -18.48 13.47 18.97
N LEU A 134 -18.41 12.14 19.02
CA LEU A 134 -17.17 11.39 19.22
C LEU A 134 -16.58 11.04 17.84
N ALA A 135 -15.33 11.39 17.64
CA ALA A 135 -14.62 11.17 16.40
C ALA A 135 -13.26 10.50 16.63
N THR A 136 -12.90 9.56 15.81
CA THR A 136 -11.62 8.85 15.86
C THR A 136 -10.75 9.24 14.66
N VAL A 137 -9.45 9.24 14.85
CA VAL A 137 -8.47 9.35 13.77
C VAL A 137 -7.64 8.07 13.69
N ARG A 138 -7.12 7.78 12.52
CA ARG A 138 -6.17 6.69 12.30
C ARG A 138 -4.76 7.28 12.15
N PRO A 139 -3.93 7.29 13.20
CA PRO A 139 -2.57 7.78 13.08
C PRO A 139 -1.72 6.80 12.27
N VAL A 140 -0.97 7.32 11.31
CA VAL A 140 0.01 6.53 10.55
C VAL A 140 1.41 7.03 10.91
N VAL A 141 2.30 6.11 11.31
CA VAL A 141 3.62 6.44 11.85
C VAL A 141 4.73 5.85 10.99
N GLY A 142 5.61 6.70 10.47
CA GLY A 142 6.88 6.28 9.88
C GLY A 142 8.03 6.52 10.83
N ILE A 143 8.96 5.57 10.91
CA ILE A 143 10.05 5.51 11.89
C ILE A 143 11.39 5.40 11.15
N ALA A 144 12.35 6.28 11.50
CA ALA A 144 13.75 6.13 11.12
C ALA A 144 14.66 6.35 12.32
N CYS A 145 15.79 5.64 12.39
CA CYS A 145 16.72 5.70 13.49
C CYS A 145 18.16 5.96 13.02
N TYR A 146 18.86 6.86 13.71
CA TYR A 146 20.31 6.99 13.65
C TYR A 146 20.94 5.93 14.58
N PRO A 147 22.05 5.27 14.21
CA PRO A 147 22.76 5.35 12.92
C PRO A 147 22.25 4.38 11.85
N ASP A 148 21.27 3.53 12.15
CA ASP A 148 20.86 2.40 11.31
C ASP A 148 20.35 2.82 9.93
N HIS A 149 19.63 3.96 9.87
CA HIS A 149 18.90 4.38 8.69
C HIS A 149 19.45 5.65 8.03
N ALA A 150 20.20 6.49 8.75
CA ALA A 150 20.82 7.69 8.21
C ALA A 150 21.92 8.20 9.12
N ASP A 151 22.88 8.98 8.56
CA ASP A 151 24.01 9.58 9.26
C ASP A 151 23.80 11.07 9.58
N ASN A 152 22.76 11.68 9.04
CA ASN A 152 22.47 13.11 9.19
C ASN A 152 20.97 13.37 9.41
N ALA A 153 20.68 14.59 9.86
CA ALA A 153 19.34 15.03 10.25
C ALA A 153 18.34 15.05 9.08
N GLU A 154 18.79 15.52 7.90
CA GLU A 154 17.92 15.66 6.73
C GLU A 154 17.46 14.30 6.21
N GLU A 155 18.41 13.39 6.02
CA GLU A 155 18.09 12.03 5.57
C GLU A 155 17.21 11.30 6.57
N LEU A 156 17.42 11.49 7.87
CA LEU A 156 16.63 10.81 8.89
C LEU A 156 15.15 11.23 8.85
N VAL A 157 14.88 12.52 8.61
CA VAL A 157 13.50 13.02 8.44
C VAL A 157 12.88 12.51 7.14
N VAL A 158 13.65 12.51 6.05
CA VAL A 158 13.20 11.99 4.75
C VAL A 158 12.87 10.50 4.87
N HIS A 159 13.73 9.70 5.49
CA HIS A 159 13.53 8.26 5.65
C HIS A 159 12.32 7.94 6.56
N ALA A 160 12.09 8.72 7.61
CA ALA A 160 10.88 8.58 8.42
C ALA A 160 9.61 8.95 7.62
N ASP A 161 9.68 9.93 6.71
CA ASP A 161 8.56 10.28 5.85
C ASP A 161 8.28 9.22 4.77
N ILE A 162 9.33 8.60 4.24
CA ILE A 162 9.22 7.43 3.34
C ILE A 162 8.54 6.27 4.09
N ALA A 163 9.02 5.93 5.28
CA ALA A 163 8.45 4.88 6.10
C ALA A 163 6.95 5.13 6.40
N LYS A 164 6.56 6.38 6.70
CA LYS A 164 5.16 6.75 6.91
C LYS A 164 4.32 6.55 5.64
N ARG A 165 4.85 6.88 4.44
CA ARG A 165 4.14 6.64 3.18
C ARG A 165 3.93 5.15 2.94
N ILE A 166 4.96 4.33 3.20
CA ILE A 166 4.87 2.87 3.09
C ILE A 166 3.85 2.31 4.09
N ALA A 167 3.88 2.77 5.35
CA ALA A 167 2.89 2.37 6.34
C ALA A 167 1.46 2.61 5.85
N ARG A 168 1.20 3.78 5.26
CA ARG A 168 -0.10 4.13 4.69
C ARG A 168 -0.49 3.23 3.50
N THR A 169 0.45 2.95 2.59
CA THR A 169 0.20 2.11 1.41
C THR A 169 -0.07 0.65 1.79
N ARG A 170 0.63 0.14 2.83
CA ARG A 170 0.43 -1.23 3.33
C ARG A 170 -0.71 -1.35 4.34
N ASP A 171 -1.45 -0.27 4.59
CA ASP A 171 -2.50 -0.15 5.62
C ASP A 171 -2.06 -0.64 7.01
N VAL A 172 -0.78 -0.43 7.33
CA VAL A 172 -0.24 -0.70 8.67
C VAL A 172 -0.11 0.60 9.46
N ALA A 173 -0.33 0.50 10.76
CA ALA A 173 -0.34 1.66 11.64
C ALA A 173 1.04 2.32 11.80
N GLN A 174 2.11 1.52 11.71
CA GLN A 174 3.48 2.01 11.81
C GLN A 174 4.44 1.16 10.99
N TYR A 175 5.51 1.79 10.50
CA TYR A 175 6.53 1.14 9.69
C TYR A 175 7.92 1.71 10.00
N VAL A 176 8.92 0.83 10.10
CA VAL A 176 10.33 1.23 10.23
C VAL A 176 10.97 1.21 8.86
N PHE A 177 11.61 2.32 8.50
CA PHE A 177 12.36 2.46 7.26
C PHE A 177 13.35 1.30 7.07
N GLN A 178 13.40 0.76 5.87
CA GLN A 178 14.41 -0.21 5.43
C GLN A 178 15.29 0.46 4.37
N ARG A 179 16.57 0.06 4.27
CA ARG A 179 17.49 0.68 3.30
C ARG A 179 17.05 0.47 1.84
N GLU A 180 16.32 -0.61 1.57
CA GLU A 180 15.72 -0.93 0.28
C GLU A 180 14.62 0.07 -0.11
N ASP A 181 13.90 0.60 0.86
CA ASP A 181 12.83 1.57 0.66
C ASP A 181 13.31 2.89 0.02
N ARG A 182 14.61 3.22 0.17
CA ARG A 182 15.22 4.40 -0.43
C ARG A 182 15.24 4.30 -1.95
N ARG A 183 15.59 3.15 -2.50
CA ARG A 183 15.66 2.93 -3.95
C ARG A 183 14.29 3.12 -4.60
N ASP A 184 13.26 2.60 -3.95
CA ASP A 184 11.88 2.74 -4.40
C ASP A 184 11.41 4.20 -4.30
N SER A 185 11.76 4.90 -3.23
CA SER A 185 11.29 6.27 -3.00
C SER A 185 11.97 7.31 -3.90
N ASP A 186 13.28 7.19 -4.14
CA ASP A 186 14.02 8.10 -5.04
C ASP A 186 13.56 7.91 -6.48
N ALA A 187 13.17 6.69 -6.86
CA ALA A 187 12.59 6.39 -8.16
C ALA A 187 11.23 7.09 -8.39
N TYR A 188 10.49 7.40 -7.31
CA TYR A 188 9.13 7.95 -7.39
C TYR A 188 9.03 9.45 -7.11
N LEU A 189 10.10 10.08 -6.59
CA LEU A 189 10.12 11.52 -6.33
C LEU A 189 9.93 12.32 -7.64
N GLY A 190 8.92 13.19 -7.61
CA GLY A 190 8.63 14.10 -8.75
C GLY A 190 7.90 13.42 -9.91
N LEU A 191 7.32 12.20 -9.71
CA LEU A 191 6.51 11.54 -10.74
C LEU A 191 5.01 11.87 -10.65
N GLU A 192 4.55 12.60 -9.63
CA GLU A 192 3.12 12.91 -9.44
C GLU A 192 2.56 13.75 -10.59
N GLU A 193 3.20 14.88 -10.92
CA GLU A 193 2.76 15.73 -12.02
C GLU A 193 2.98 15.08 -13.41
N PRO A 194 4.12 14.43 -13.70
CA PRO A 194 4.25 13.62 -14.90
C PRO A 194 3.18 12.56 -15.08
N LEU A 195 2.77 11.86 -14.01
CA LEU A 195 1.70 10.86 -14.08
C LEU A 195 0.33 11.52 -14.34
N ARG A 196 0.03 12.61 -13.64
CA ARG A 196 -1.21 13.39 -13.87
C ARG A 196 -1.32 13.84 -15.33
N GLU A 197 -0.22 14.35 -15.86
CA GLU A 197 -0.15 14.77 -17.26
C GLU A 197 -0.25 13.57 -18.21
N ALA A 198 0.39 12.44 -17.91
CA ALA A 198 0.32 11.23 -18.72
C ALA A 198 -1.12 10.69 -18.82
N ILE A 199 -1.87 10.66 -17.71
CA ILE A 199 -3.29 10.28 -17.69
C ILE A 199 -4.10 11.24 -18.56
N ARG A 200 -3.92 12.56 -18.39
CA ARG A 200 -4.67 13.59 -19.11
C ARG A 200 -4.39 13.60 -20.61
N THR A 201 -3.16 13.29 -21.03
CA THR A 201 -2.70 13.37 -22.43
C THR A 201 -2.60 12.02 -23.13
N ASN A 202 -3.11 10.94 -22.53
CA ASN A 202 -3.07 9.58 -23.08
C ASN A 202 -1.64 9.10 -23.40
N ARG A 203 -0.66 9.38 -22.52
CA ARG A 203 0.74 8.92 -22.67
C ARG A 203 1.04 7.65 -21.92
N LEU A 204 0.05 7.02 -21.32
CA LEU A 204 0.13 5.68 -20.77
C LEU A 204 -0.19 4.66 -21.86
N GLU A 205 0.25 3.43 -21.66
CA GLU A 205 -0.03 2.30 -22.55
C GLU A 205 -0.61 1.14 -21.76
N VAL A 206 -1.42 0.30 -22.44
CA VAL A 206 -1.84 -1.00 -21.92
C VAL A 206 -1.25 -2.08 -22.83
N HIS A 207 -0.45 -2.96 -22.23
CA HIS A 207 0.03 -4.17 -22.88
C HIS A 207 -0.83 -5.34 -22.43
N TYR A 208 -0.96 -6.35 -23.28
CA TYR A 208 -1.85 -7.48 -23.04
C TYR A 208 -1.05 -8.77 -22.95
N GLN A 209 -1.22 -9.50 -21.84
CA GLN A 209 -0.61 -10.80 -21.67
C GLN A 209 -1.62 -11.91 -21.98
N PRO A 210 -1.30 -12.82 -22.93
CA PRO A 210 -2.21 -13.88 -23.30
C PRO A 210 -2.43 -14.89 -22.17
N GLN A 211 -3.70 -15.28 -21.99
CA GLN A 211 -4.13 -16.39 -21.15
C GLN A 211 -4.61 -17.53 -22.08
N VAL A 212 -4.01 -18.70 -21.89
CA VAL A 212 -4.22 -19.86 -22.76
C VAL A 212 -5.01 -20.93 -22.02
N ASN A 213 -6.09 -21.39 -22.64
CA ASN A 213 -6.87 -22.50 -22.11
C ASN A 213 -6.09 -23.80 -22.20
N LEU A 214 -5.85 -24.44 -21.05
CA LEU A 214 -5.02 -25.64 -20.94
C LEU A 214 -5.62 -26.90 -21.64
N LYS A 215 -6.94 -26.95 -21.80
CA LYS A 215 -7.62 -28.06 -22.48
C LYS A 215 -7.49 -27.95 -23.99
N THR A 216 -7.77 -26.78 -24.55
CA THR A 216 -7.83 -26.51 -25.98
C THR A 216 -6.51 -26.01 -26.56
N GLY A 217 -5.65 -25.39 -25.79
CA GLY A 217 -4.44 -24.68 -26.24
C GLY A 217 -4.71 -23.34 -26.91
N ALA A 218 -5.96 -22.90 -26.97
CA ALA A 218 -6.33 -21.62 -27.57
C ALA A 218 -6.19 -20.46 -26.57
N CYS A 219 -5.79 -19.29 -27.07
CA CYS A 219 -5.86 -18.05 -26.31
C CYS A 219 -7.31 -17.53 -26.33
N SER A 220 -7.96 -17.49 -25.19
CA SER A 220 -9.34 -17.05 -25.04
C SER A 220 -9.48 -15.76 -24.24
N ALA A 221 -8.46 -15.39 -23.48
CA ALA A 221 -8.46 -14.19 -22.65
C ALA A 221 -7.09 -13.50 -22.68
N VAL A 222 -7.08 -12.24 -22.25
CA VAL A 222 -5.86 -11.44 -22.09
C VAL A 222 -5.95 -10.57 -20.84
N GLU A 223 -4.84 -10.42 -20.12
CA GLU A 223 -4.74 -9.48 -19.02
C GLU A 223 -4.19 -8.13 -19.50
N GLY A 224 -4.89 -7.05 -19.19
CA GLY A 224 -4.48 -5.68 -19.48
C GLY A 224 -3.54 -5.14 -18.41
N LEU A 225 -2.28 -4.94 -18.77
CA LEU A 225 -1.19 -4.53 -17.89
C LEU A 225 -0.72 -3.12 -18.21
N LEU A 226 -0.87 -2.21 -17.26
CA LEU A 226 -0.48 -0.82 -17.39
C LEU A 226 1.03 -0.69 -17.65
N ARG A 227 1.40 0.21 -18.58
CA ARG A 227 2.78 0.58 -18.89
C ARG A 227 2.93 2.10 -18.96
N TRP A 228 4.05 2.57 -18.48
CA TRP A 228 4.41 3.96 -18.55
C TRP A 228 5.91 4.10 -18.72
N THR A 229 6.32 4.81 -19.77
CA THR A 229 7.73 5.06 -20.06
C THR A 229 7.96 6.56 -20.09
N LEU A 230 8.95 7.02 -19.33
CA LEU A 230 9.40 8.40 -19.34
C LEU A 230 10.65 8.55 -20.22
N PRO A 231 10.77 9.63 -21.00
CA PRO A 231 11.94 9.85 -21.86
C PRO A 231 13.26 9.84 -21.08
N ASP A 232 13.27 10.43 -19.89
CA ASP A 232 14.50 10.65 -19.10
C ASP A 232 14.77 9.54 -18.05
N ARG A 233 13.78 8.68 -17.77
CA ARG A 233 13.88 7.66 -16.69
C ARG A 233 13.59 6.23 -17.17
N GLY A 234 13.15 6.07 -18.42
CA GLY A 234 12.78 4.76 -18.96
C GLY A 234 11.43 4.24 -18.41
N PRO A 235 11.22 2.91 -18.43
CA PRO A 235 9.97 2.29 -17.99
C PRO A 235 9.81 2.39 -16.46
N ILE A 236 8.62 2.82 -16.06
CA ILE A 236 8.19 2.88 -14.64
C ILE A 236 7.43 1.60 -14.31
N SER A 237 7.73 0.99 -13.17
CA SER A 237 7.05 -0.25 -12.76
C SER A 237 5.54 -0.01 -12.51
N PRO A 238 4.65 -0.95 -12.85
CA PRO A 238 3.22 -0.84 -12.56
C PRO A 238 2.92 -0.55 -11.09
N ASP A 239 3.59 -1.23 -10.18
CA ASP A 239 3.44 -1.00 -8.73
C ASP A 239 3.74 0.45 -8.34
N ALA A 240 4.76 1.06 -8.97
CA ALA A 240 5.09 2.46 -8.76
C ALA A 240 3.98 3.39 -9.20
N ILE A 241 3.44 3.14 -10.39
CA ILE A 241 2.36 3.93 -10.97
C ILE A 241 1.13 3.89 -10.04
N ILE A 242 0.74 2.71 -9.60
CA ILE A 242 -0.40 2.51 -8.69
C ILE A 242 -0.15 3.23 -7.37
N ARG A 243 1.01 3.04 -6.71
CA ARG A 243 1.36 3.71 -5.45
C ARG A 243 1.32 5.23 -5.55
N ILE A 244 1.84 5.80 -6.64
CA ILE A 244 1.79 7.25 -6.88
C ILE A 244 0.33 7.71 -7.06
N ALA A 245 -0.46 6.97 -7.83
CA ALA A 245 -1.85 7.30 -8.10
C ALA A 245 -2.71 7.25 -6.82
N GLU A 246 -2.53 6.23 -5.96
CA GLU A 246 -3.21 6.10 -4.67
C GLU A 246 -2.81 7.23 -3.71
N ALA A 247 -1.49 7.45 -3.52
CA ALA A 247 -0.97 8.48 -2.61
C ALA A 247 -1.46 9.89 -2.97
N ASN A 248 -1.72 10.16 -4.26
CA ASN A 248 -2.09 11.48 -4.77
C ASN A 248 -3.55 11.58 -5.22
N ARG A 249 -4.41 10.62 -4.83
CA ARG A 249 -5.85 10.58 -5.17
C ARG A 249 -6.12 10.60 -6.68
N MET A 250 -5.23 10.01 -7.46
CA MET A 250 -5.38 9.88 -8.90
C MET A 250 -5.86 8.50 -9.33
N ILE A 251 -6.00 7.55 -8.39
CA ILE A 251 -6.29 6.14 -8.70
C ILE A 251 -7.62 5.96 -9.43
N GLY A 252 -8.66 6.72 -9.07
CA GLY A 252 -9.95 6.68 -9.76
C GLY A 252 -9.84 7.13 -11.22
N ASN A 253 -9.09 8.21 -11.48
CA ASN A 253 -8.83 8.69 -12.86
C ASN A 253 -8.01 7.68 -13.65
N LEU A 254 -7.00 7.07 -13.02
CA LEU A 254 -6.19 6.03 -13.65
C LEU A 254 -7.02 4.80 -13.99
N THR A 255 -7.87 4.34 -13.07
CA THR A 255 -8.78 3.20 -13.30
C THR A 255 -9.72 3.48 -14.46
N THR A 256 -10.32 4.68 -14.50
CA THR A 256 -11.21 5.10 -15.61
C THR A 256 -10.46 5.12 -16.94
N TRP A 257 -9.21 5.62 -16.95
CA TRP A 257 -8.37 5.65 -18.15
C TRP A 257 -8.02 4.24 -18.64
N VAL A 258 -7.59 3.34 -17.74
CA VAL A 258 -7.26 1.94 -18.07
C VAL A 258 -8.50 1.23 -18.61
N LEU A 259 -9.61 1.31 -17.89
CA LEU A 259 -10.87 0.67 -18.28
C LEU A 259 -11.33 1.16 -19.67
N GLY A 260 -11.37 2.48 -19.91
CA GLY A 260 -11.73 3.03 -21.21
C GLY A 260 -10.82 2.56 -22.34
N THR A 261 -9.51 2.46 -22.09
CA THR A 261 -8.53 1.97 -23.06
C THR A 261 -8.76 0.49 -23.40
N VAL A 262 -8.93 -0.36 -22.37
CA VAL A 262 -9.15 -1.81 -22.54
C VAL A 262 -10.44 -2.09 -23.28
N LEU A 263 -11.54 -1.45 -22.89
CA LEU A 263 -12.85 -1.65 -23.52
C LEU A 263 -12.87 -1.17 -24.99
N ARG A 264 -12.18 -0.07 -25.28
CA ARG A 264 -11.98 0.39 -26.66
C ARG A 264 -11.24 -0.64 -27.49
N HIS A 265 -10.10 -1.18 -27.01
CA HIS A 265 -9.35 -2.21 -27.72
C HIS A 265 -10.17 -3.48 -27.88
N GLN A 266 -10.93 -3.90 -26.87
CA GLN A 266 -11.82 -5.08 -26.96
C GLN A 266 -12.87 -4.90 -28.05
N SER A 267 -13.49 -3.71 -28.15
CA SER A 267 -14.45 -3.38 -29.21
C SER A 267 -13.78 -3.42 -30.61
N GLU A 268 -12.55 -2.87 -30.75
CA GLU A 268 -11.78 -2.92 -31.98
C GLU A 268 -11.48 -4.38 -32.39
N TRP A 269 -11.09 -5.25 -31.44
CA TRP A 269 -10.85 -6.67 -31.69
C TRP A 269 -12.09 -7.44 -32.11
N LYS A 270 -13.23 -7.15 -31.48
CA LYS A 270 -14.53 -7.72 -31.87
C LYS A 270 -14.86 -7.41 -33.34
N ASN A 271 -14.59 -6.18 -33.80
CA ASN A 271 -14.77 -5.78 -35.19
C ASN A 271 -13.82 -6.52 -36.15
N LEU A 272 -12.67 -7.00 -35.65
CA LEU A 272 -11.73 -7.85 -36.41
C LEU A 272 -12.09 -9.35 -36.31
N GLY A 273 -13.21 -9.71 -35.71
CA GLY A 273 -13.65 -11.11 -35.51
C GLY A 273 -12.87 -11.84 -34.41
N LEU A 274 -12.17 -11.10 -33.53
CA LEU A 274 -11.50 -11.64 -32.34
C LEU A 274 -12.40 -11.46 -31.12
N ASN A 275 -12.74 -12.58 -30.50
CA ASN A 275 -13.65 -12.59 -29.36
C ASN A 275 -12.88 -12.98 -28.09
N LEU A 276 -12.13 -12.02 -27.55
CA LEU A 276 -11.29 -12.22 -26.36
C LEU A 276 -11.98 -11.68 -25.11
N ASP A 277 -11.88 -12.43 -24.03
CA ASP A 277 -12.16 -11.93 -22.69
C ASP A 277 -10.99 -11.04 -22.25
N VAL A 278 -11.26 -10.03 -21.45
CA VAL A 278 -10.22 -9.11 -20.95
C VAL A 278 -10.28 -9.03 -19.45
N SER A 279 -9.15 -9.05 -18.79
CA SER A 279 -9.08 -8.75 -17.36
C SER A 279 -8.31 -7.46 -17.07
N VAL A 280 -8.72 -6.79 -16.00
CA VAL A 280 -8.20 -5.49 -15.56
C VAL A 280 -8.00 -5.51 -14.05
N ASN A 281 -6.82 -5.13 -13.62
CA ASN A 281 -6.49 -4.99 -12.21
C ASN A 281 -7.23 -3.82 -11.57
N LEU A 282 -7.81 -4.04 -10.41
CA LEU A 282 -8.56 -3.06 -9.64
C LEU A 282 -7.90 -2.84 -8.27
N SER A 283 -7.53 -1.58 -8.00
CA SER A 283 -6.97 -1.21 -6.69
C SER A 283 -8.01 -1.36 -5.58
N THR A 284 -7.56 -1.79 -4.40
CA THR A 284 -8.38 -1.90 -3.19
C THR A 284 -9.02 -0.57 -2.81
N VAL A 285 -8.30 0.54 -3.02
CA VAL A 285 -8.80 1.90 -2.78
C VAL A 285 -9.97 2.24 -3.70
N THR A 286 -9.88 1.82 -4.97
CA THR A 286 -10.94 2.05 -5.95
C THR A 286 -12.15 1.16 -5.67
N LEU A 287 -11.92 -0.07 -5.19
CA LEU A 287 -13.00 -1.00 -4.82
C LEU A 287 -13.86 -0.48 -3.64
N ALA A 288 -13.30 0.37 -2.79
CA ALA A 288 -14.03 1.03 -1.71
C ALA A 288 -14.87 2.24 -2.19
N ASP A 289 -14.75 2.66 -3.45
CA ASP A 289 -15.51 3.79 -4.01
C ASP A 289 -16.92 3.36 -4.45
N SER A 290 -17.95 3.92 -3.81
CA SER A 290 -19.35 3.63 -4.10
C SER A 290 -19.78 4.00 -5.52
N ASP A 291 -19.07 4.93 -6.16
CA ASP A 291 -19.39 5.44 -7.50
C ASP A 291 -18.76 4.60 -8.62
N LEU A 292 -17.81 3.70 -8.26
CA LEU A 292 -17.11 2.84 -9.23
C LEU A 292 -18.07 2.05 -10.15
N PRO A 293 -19.15 1.39 -9.68
CA PRO A 293 -20.05 0.65 -10.55
C PRO A 293 -20.73 1.56 -11.60
N ASP A 294 -20.99 2.81 -11.28
CA ASP A 294 -21.61 3.76 -12.23
C ASP A 294 -20.60 4.18 -13.30
N VAL A 295 -19.33 4.41 -12.92
CA VAL A 295 -18.22 4.66 -13.87
C VAL A 295 -18.04 3.47 -14.82
N ILE A 296 -18.05 2.25 -14.28
CA ILE A 296 -17.94 1.02 -15.08
C ILE A 296 -19.11 0.89 -16.07
N SER A 297 -20.32 1.08 -15.58
CA SER A 297 -21.54 1.01 -16.41
C SER A 297 -21.50 2.01 -17.58
N GLN A 298 -21.06 3.24 -17.30
CA GLN A 298 -20.90 4.27 -18.33
C GLN A 298 -19.82 3.88 -19.36
N ALA A 299 -18.68 3.35 -18.91
CA ALA A 299 -17.62 2.92 -19.81
C ALA A 299 -18.05 1.76 -20.72
N ILE A 300 -18.74 0.75 -20.18
CA ILE A 300 -19.32 -0.37 -20.95
C ILE A 300 -20.29 0.15 -22.00
N GLY A 301 -21.23 1.04 -21.61
CA GLY A 301 -22.19 1.62 -22.53
C GLY A 301 -21.53 2.46 -23.63
N THR A 302 -20.47 3.19 -23.32
CA THR A 302 -19.72 4.02 -24.27
C THR A 302 -19.04 3.18 -25.37
N TRP A 303 -18.44 2.06 -25.01
CA TRP A 303 -17.68 1.21 -25.94
C TRP A 303 -18.48 0.03 -26.51
N GLY A 304 -19.70 -0.20 -26.05
CA GLY A 304 -20.53 -1.34 -26.47
C GLY A 304 -19.89 -2.69 -26.13
N ALA A 305 -19.14 -2.74 -25.02
CA ALA A 305 -18.49 -3.95 -24.55
C ALA A 305 -19.52 -4.95 -24.00
N ASP A 306 -19.19 -6.24 -24.08
CA ASP A 306 -19.96 -7.29 -23.43
C ASP A 306 -19.49 -7.45 -21.97
N PRO A 307 -20.29 -7.11 -20.96
CA PRO A 307 -19.90 -7.21 -19.57
C PRO A 307 -19.42 -8.61 -19.18
N ALA A 308 -20.01 -9.68 -19.72
CA ALA A 308 -19.64 -11.05 -19.41
C ALA A 308 -18.22 -11.43 -19.86
N LYS A 309 -17.58 -10.59 -20.65
CA LYS A 309 -16.21 -10.72 -21.17
C LYS A 309 -15.21 -9.83 -20.50
N VAL A 310 -15.60 -9.16 -19.43
CA VAL A 310 -14.72 -8.28 -18.66
C VAL A 310 -14.61 -8.82 -17.24
N THR A 311 -13.38 -9.09 -16.82
CA THR A 311 -13.05 -9.57 -15.48
C THR A 311 -12.27 -8.48 -14.73
N PHE A 312 -12.68 -8.15 -13.51
CA PHE A 312 -11.86 -7.34 -12.61
C PHE A 312 -11.06 -8.24 -11.68
N GLU A 313 -9.76 -8.02 -11.65
CA GLU A 313 -8.82 -8.71 -10.77
C GLU A 313 -8.63 -7.89 -9.50
N ILE A 314 -8.85 -8.53 -8.36
CA ILE A 314 -8.74 -7.93 -7.02
C ILE A 314 -7.78 -8.76 -6.19
N THR A 315 -6.79 -8.11 -5.57
CA THR A 315 -5.87 -8.83 -4.68
C THR A 315 -6.56 -9.31 -3.42
N GLU A 316 -6.07 -10.37 -2.80
CA GLU A 316 -6.59 -10.90 -1.53
C GLU A 316 -6.69 -9.82 -0.43
N SER A 317 -5.75 -8.86 -0.44
CA SER A 317 -5.71 -7.75 0.53
C SER A 317 -6.86 -6.74 0.39
N ALA A 318 -7.66 -6.80 -0.69
CA ALA A 318 -8.78 -5.88 -0.94
C ALA A 318 -9.86 -5.86 0.15
N THR A 319 -9.80 -6.80 1.08
CA THR A 319 -10.81 -6.98 2.13
C THR A 319 -10.39 -6.49 3.51
N ILE A 320 -9.16 -5.99 3.65
CA ILE A 320 -8.58 -5.61 4.96
C ILE A 320 -9.10 -4.23 5.43
N GLY A 321 -9.70 -3.42 4.53
CA GLY A 321 -10.27 -2.11 4.86
C GLY A 321 -11.74 -2.19 5.29
N ASP A 322 -12.62 -1.47 4.59
CA ASP A 322 -14.08 -1.56 4.77
C ASP A 322 -14.65 -2.73 3.95
N ALA A 323 -14.64 -3.92 4.56
CA ALA A 323 -15.08 -5.16 3.92
C ALA A 323 -16.57 -5.11 3.50
N GLU A 324 -17.42 -4.38 4.24
CA GLU A 324 -18.84 -4.25 3.95
C GLU A 324 -19.09 -3.37 2.73
N GLN A 325 -18.38 -2.26 2.63
CA GLN A 325 -18.43 -1.36 1.48
C GLN A 325 -17.89 -2.04 0.21
N SER A 326 -16.71 -2.67 0.29
CA SER A 326 -16.12 -3.39 -0.84
C SER A 326 -17.04 -4.51 -1.33
N MET A 327 -17.68 -5.24 -0.41
CA MET A 327 -18.68 -6.26 -0.74
C MET A 327 -19.90 -5.67 -1.49
N ALA A 328 -20.39 -4.52 -1.05
CA ALA A 328 -21.52 -3.86 -1.70
C ALA A 328 -21.15 -3.45 -3.14
N VAL A 329 -19.95 -2.90 -3.35
CA VAL A 329 -19.44 -2.53 -4.67
C VAL A 329 -19.25 -3.76 -5.56
N MET A 330 -18.64 -4.84 -5.06
CA MET A 330 -18.49 -6.09 -5.80
C MET A 330 -19.83 -6.68 -6.26
N LYS A 331 -20.85 -6.69 -5.39
CA LYS A 331 -22.19 -7.14 -5.75
C LYS A 331 -22.81 -6.30 -6.86
N ARG A 332 -22.61 -4.96 -6.83
CA ARG A 332 -23.10 -4.09 -7.91
C ARG A 332 -22.35 -4.35 -9.22
N ILE A 333 -21.03 -4.59 -9.19
CA ILE A 333 -20.25 -4.99 -10.36
C ILE A 333 -20.80 -6.29 -10.96
N LYS A 334 -21.08 -7.28 -10.12
CA LYS A 334 -21.71 -8.55 -10.57
C LYS A 334 -23.10 -8.34 -11.19
N GLN A 335 -23.92 -7.43 -10.64
CA GLN A 335 -25.23 -7.10 -11.19
C GLN A 335 -25.15 -6.45 -12.59
N LEU A 336 -24.03 -5.80 -12.92
CA LEU A 336 -23.75 -5.31 -14.26
C LEU A 336 -23.36 -6.43 -15.25
N GLY A 337 -23.21 -7.67 -14.78
CA GLY A 337 -22.85 -8.83 -15.59
C GLY A 337 -21.35 -9.08 -15.74
N LEU A 338 -20.49 -8.32 -15.03
CA LEU A 338 -19.04 -8.52 -15.07
C LEU A 338 -18.59 -9.70 -14.21
N ARG A 339 -17.35 -10.13 -14.43
CA ARG A 339 -16.68 -11.18 -13.67
C ARG A 339 -15.70 -10.58 -12.67
N LEU A 340 -15.47 -11.32 -11.58
CA LEU A 340 -14.48 -10.98 -10.55
C LEU A 340 -13.49 -12.13 -10.37
N SER A 341 -12.21 -11.81 -10.33
CA SER A 341 -11.11 -12.74 -10.10
C SER A 341 -10.35 -12.37 -8.83
N ALA A 342 -10.02 -13.36 -8.01
CA ALA A 342 -9.10 -13.17 -6.88
C ALA A 342 -7.66 -13.35 -7.35
N ASP A 343 -6.86 -12.29 -7.23
CA ASP A 343 -5.46 -12.27 -7.65
C ASP A 343 -4.49 -12.54 -6.48
N ASP A 344 -3.26 -12.99 -6.80
CA ASP A 344 -2.19 -13.34 -5.86
C ASP A 344 -2.61 -14.37 -4.79
N PHE A 345 -3.52 -15.31 -5.12
CA PHE A 345 -4.11 -16.21 -4.16
C PHE A 345 -3.09 -17.18 -3.55
N GLY A 346 -3.09 -17.22 -2.21
CA GLY A 346 -2.23 -18.09 -1.41
C GLY A 346 -1.03 -17.38 -0.78
N THR A 347 -0.80 -16.10 -1.07
CA THR A 347 0.33 -15.33 -0.54
C THR A 347 0.05 -14.71 0.82
N GLY A 348 -1.22 -14.57 1.20
CA GLY A 348 -1.67 -13.92 2.42
C GLY A 348 -2.35 -14.86 3.42
N TYR A 349 -3.17 -14.29 4.29
CA TYR A 349 -4.05 -15.02 5.21
C TYR A 349 -5.33 -15.47 4.48
N SER A 350 -5.19 -16.18 3.35
CA SER A 350 -6.33 -16.69 2.58
C SER A 350 -7.26 -17.48 3.48
N SER A 351 -8.30 -16.84 3.97
CA SER A 351 -9.30 -17.57 4.71
C SER A 351 -10.27 -18.18 3.69
N LEU A 352 -10.59 -19.47 3.85
CA LEU A 352 -11.71 -20.11 3.13
C LEU A 352 -12.99 -19.27 3.20
N SER A 353 -13.11 -18.44 4.23
CA SER A 353 -14.14 -17.44 4.43
C SER A 353 -14.18 -16.39 3.30
N TYR A 354 -13.04 -16.02 2.73
CA TYR A 354 -12.94 -15.09 1.59
C TYR A 354 -13.60 -15.70 0.36
N VAL A 355 -13.16 -16.87 -0.07
CA VAL A 355 -13.72 -17.57 -1.26
C VAL A 355 -15.21 -17.84 -1.10
N LYS A 356 -15.66 -18.20 0.11
CA LYS A 356 -17.06 -18.49 0.40
C LYS A 356 -17.97 -17.27 0.30
N ASN A 357 -17.49 -16.10 0.74
CA ASN A 357 -18.37 -14.94 0.94
C ASN A 357 -18.32 -13.94 -0.24
N PHE A 358 -17.24 -13.95 -1.04
CA PHE A 358 -17.08 -13.02 -2.15
C PHE A 358 -17.70 -13.57 -3.44
N PRO A 359 -18.34 -12.74 -4.25
CA PRO A 359 -18.98 -13.18 -5.49
C PRO A 359 -17.97 -13.34 -6.63
N LEU A 360 -16.98 -14.22 -6.43
CA LEU A 360 -15.90 -14.50 -7.37
C LEU A 360 -16.40 -15.43 -8.50
N ASP A 361 -15.70 -15.36 -9.63
CA ASP A 361 -15.85 -16.28 -10.78
C ASP A 361 -14.52 -17.02 -11.04
N GLU A 362 -13.41 -16.50 -10.53
CA GLU A 362 -12.07 -17.00 -10.87
C GLU A 362 -11.08 -16.80 -9.72
N ILE A 363 -10.08 -17.66 -9.66
CA ILE A 363 -8.92 -17.53 -8.78
C ILE A 363 -7.66 -17.59 -9.64
N LYS A 364 -6.70 -16.67 -9.42
CA LYS A 364 -5.37 -16.67 -10.01
C LYS A 364 -4.36 -17.18 -8.99
N ILE A 365 -3.64 -18.26 -9.34
CA ILE A 365 -2.59 -18.82 -8.48
C ILE A 365 -1.32 -18.01 -8.71
N ASP A 366 -0.78 -17.42 -7.62
CA ASP A 366 0.42 -16.59 -7.67
C ASP A 366 1.62 -17.35 -8.26
N LYS A 367 2.39 -16.63 -9.06
CA LYS A 367 3.59 -17.15 -9.77
C LYS A 367 4.61 -17.79 -8.85
N GLN A 368 4.77 -17.35 -7.59
CA GLN A 368 5.74 -17.91 -6.66
C GLN A 368 5.53 -19.40 -6.43
N PHE A 369 4.27 -19.87 -6.39
CA PHE A 369 3.97 -21.29 -6.23
C PHE A 369 4.12 -22.05 -7.53
N VAL A 370 3.67 -21.46 -8.64
CA VAL A 370 3.72 -22.09 -9.97
C VAL A 370 5.16 -22.29 -10.46
N GLN A 371 6.03 -21.29 -10.29
CA GLN A 371 7.43 -21.37 -10.69
C GLN A 371 8.22 -22.47 -9.94
N HIS A 372 7.89 -22.71 -8.66
CA HIS A 372 8.61 -23.64 -7.81
C HIS A 372 7.96 -25.03 -7.69
N MET A 373 6.71 -25.23 -8.20
CA MET A 373 5.93 -26.47 -8.00
C MET A 373 6.61 -27.75 -8.42
N ARG A 374 7.56 -27.71 -9.36
CA ARG A 374 8.30 -28.88 -9.82
C ARG A 374 9.49 -29.25 -8.94
N GLN A 375 10.01 -28.30 -8.16
CA GLN A 375 11.16 -28.46 -7.27
C GLN A 375 10.74 -28.62 -5.80
N SER A 376 9.57 -28.08 -5.45
CA SER A 376 8.99 -28.08 -4.10
C SER A 376 7.70 -28.87 -4.06
N LYS A 377 7.68 -29.97 -3.28
CA LYS A 377 6.43 -30.71 -3.03
C LYS A 377 5.38 -29.86 -2.31
N GLY A 378 5.83 -28.92 -1.48
CA GLY A 378 4.92 -28.00 -0.77
C GLY A 378 4.17 -27.10 -1.75
N ASP A 379 4.89 -26.45 -2.69
CA ASP A 379 4.29 -25.57 -3.68
C ASP A 379 3.39 -26.36 -4.64
N GLN A 380 3.79 -27.57 -5.03
CA GLN A 380 2.96 -28.46 -5.83
C GLN A 380 1.64 -28.79 -5.12
N GLN A 381 1.68 -29.06 -3.80
CA GLN A 381 0.48 -29.35 -3.02
C GLN A 381 -0.41 -28.11 -2.88
N ILE A 382 0.20 -26.91 -2.71
CA ILE A 382 -0.54 -25.65 -2.69
C ILE A 382 -1.28 -25.45 -4.01
N VAL A 383 -0.58 -25.52 -5.16
CA VAL A 383 -1.18 -25.37 -6.48
C VAL A 383 -2.35 -26.34 -6.66
N ARG A 384 -2.17 -27.63 -6.33
CA ARG A 384 -3.24 -28.64 -6.42
C ARG A 384 -4.42 -28.29 -5.51
N SER A 385 -4.14 -27.92 -4.26
CA SER A 385 -5.19 -27.60 -3.29
C SER A 385 -6.00 -26.37 -3.71
N VAL A 386 -5.37 -25.36 -4.32
CA VAL A 386 -6.06 -24.18 -4.84
C VAL A 386 -6.94 -24.54 -6.05
N ILE A 387 -6.46 -25.41 -6.98
CA ILE A 387 -7.26 -25.90 -8.11
C ILE A 387 -8.49 -26.65 -7.59
N ASP A 388 -8.30 -27.60 -6.67
CA ASP A 388 -9.40 -28.41 -6.12
C ASP A 388 -10.39 -27.52 -5.34
N LEU A 389 -9.88 -26.54 -4.56
CA LEU A 389 -10.69 -25.58 -3.85
C LEU A 389 -11.57 -24.75 -4.79
N ALA A 390 -10.97 -24.13 -5.80
CA ALA A 390 -11.67 -23.29 -6.76
C ALA A 390 -12.79 -24.06 -7.46
N HIS A 391 -12.50 -25.26 -7.96
CA HIS A 391 -13.50 -26.11 -8.61
C HIS A 391 -14.63 -26.54 -7.68
N ASN A 392 -14.35 -26.78 -6.40
CA ASN A 392 -15.40 -27.07 -5.39
C ASN A 392 -16.36 -25.89 -5.15
N PHE A 393 -15.91 -24.66 -5.47
CA PHE A 393 -16.73 -23.45 -5.44
C PHE A 393 -17.21 -23.00 -6.82
N GLU A 394 -17.10 -23.86 -7.83
CA GLU A 394 -17.48 -23.58 -9.24
C GLU A 394 -16.74 -22.38 -9.86
N LEU A 395 -15.51 -22.11 -9.39
CA LEU A 395 -14.65 -21.04 -9.89
C LEU A 395 -13.67 -21.57 -10.92
N SER A 396 -13.34 -20.76 -11.93
CA SER A 396 -12.22 -21.04 -12.85
C SER A 396 -10.87 -20.74 -12.22
N VAL A 397 -9.80 -21.36 -12.74
CA VAL A 397 -8.44 -21.18 -12.22
C VAL A 397 -7.48 -20.75 -13.32
N VAL A 398 -6.74 -19.67 -13.05
CA VAL A 398 -5.61 -19.22 -13.88
C VAL A 398 -4.32 -19.47 -13.12
N ALA A 399 -3.38 -20.21 -13.70
CA ALA A 399 -2.03 -20.37 -13.15
C ALA A 399 -1.10 -19.32 -13.76
N GLU A 400 -0.50 -18.49 -12.92
CA GLU A 400 0.43 -17.44 -13.34
C GLU A 400 1.89 -17.87 -13.32
N GLY A 401 2.74 -17.14 -14.06
CA GLY A 401 4.18 -17.36 -14.04
C GLY A 401 4.63 -18.67 -14.65
N VAL A 402 3.88 -19.20 -15.61
CA VAL A 402 4.27 -20.40 -16.35
C VAL A 402 5.43 -20.06 -17.30
N GLU A 403 6.63 -20.59 -17.03
CA GLU A 403 7.86 -20.26 -17.76
C GLU A 403 8.36 -21.39 -18.68
N ASP A 404 7.89 -22.62 -18.47
CA ASP A 404 8.33 -23.78 -19.24
C ASP A 404 7.20 -24.75 -19.60
N GLU A 405 7.46 -25.54 -20.64
CA GLU A 405 6.50 -26.53 -21.16
C GLU A 405 6.15 -27.63 -20.16
N ALA A 406 7.09 -28.01 -19.30
CA ALA A 406 6.86 -29.08 -18.35
C ALA A 406 5.89 -28.64 -17.23
N THR A 407 6.05 -27.40 -16.73
CA THR A 407 5.10 -26.77 -15.80
C THR A 407 3.71 -26.67 -16.46
N PHE A 408 3.63 -26.21 -17.71
CA PHE A 408 2.38 -26.16 -18.47
C PHE A 408 1.67 -27.51 -18.54
N LYS A 409 2.42 -28.60 -18.86
CA LYS A 409 1.90 -29.97 -18.92
C LYS A 409 1.43 -30.48 -17.56
N ASP A 410 2.13 -30.15 -16.48
CA ASP A 410 1.77 -30.61 -15.15
C ASP A 410 0.51 -29.90 -14.65
N LEU A 411 0.36 -28.58 -14.90
CA LEU A 411 -0.87 -27.84 -14.63
C LEU A 411 -2.07 -28.42 -15.39
N LYS A 412 -1.89 -28.75 -16.67
CA LYS A 412 -2.91 -29.42 -17.47
C LYS A 412 -3.35 -30.76 -16.86
N LYS A 413 -2.40 -31.60 -16.38
CA LYS A 413 -2.72 -32.85 -15.68
C LYS A 413 -3.44 -32.66 -14.35
N MET A 414 -3.15 -31.54 -13.66
CA MET A 414 -3.83 -31.17 -12.41
C MET A 414 -5.25 -30.65 -12.64
N GLY A 415 -5.63 -30.39 -13.90
CA GLY A 415 -6.95 -29.92 -14.26
C GLY A 415 -7.11 -28.39 -14.17
N CYS A 416 -6.02 -27.63 -14.08
CA CYS A 416 -6.08 -26.16 -14.15
C CYS A 416 -6.72 -25.72 -15.48
N ASP A 417 -7.50 -24.64 -15.46
CA ASP A 417 -8.29 -24.21 -16.62
C ASP A 417 -7.47 -23.34 -17.58
N MET A 418 -6.75 -22.36 -17.06
CA MET A 418 -6.01 -21.37 -17.83
C MET A 418 -4.56 -21.26 -17.34
N ALA A 419 -3.67 -20.86 -18.23
CA ALA A 419 -2.27 -20.59 -17.92
C ALA A 419 -1.82 -19.26 -18.51
N GLN A 420 -0.99 -18.52 -17.74
CA GLN A 420 -0.38 -17.28 -18.14
C GLN A 420 1.09 -17.29 -17.75
N GLY A 421 1.97 -16.78 -18.62
CA GLY A 421 3.40 -16.70 -18.32
C GLY A 421 4.27 -16.59 -19.55
N PHE A 422 5.58 -16.47 -19.33
CA PHE A 422 6.56 -16.23 -20.38
C PHE A 422 6.71 -17.42 -21.34
N PHE A 423 6.33 -18.62 -20.94
CA PHE A 423 6.27 -19.76 -21.84
C PHE A 423 5.32 -19.51 -23.03
N MET A 424 4.20 -18.81 -22.81
CA MET A 424 3.29 -18.43 -23.88
C MET A 424 3.71 -17.12 -24.54
N SER A 425 3.79 -16.05 -23.74
CA SER A 425 4.24 -14.73 -24.16
C SER A 425 4.42 -13.80 -22.97
N ALA A 426 5.32 -12.82 -23.08
CA ALA A 426 5.27 -11.63 -22.26
C ALA A 426 4.05 -10.76 -22.63
N ALA A 427 3.75 -9.74 -21.84
CA ALA A 427 2.74 -8.75 -22.19
C ALA A 427 3.13 -7.97 -23.46
N LEU A 428 2.23 -7.90 -24.43
CA LEU A 428 2.45 -7.35 -25.76
C LEU A 428 1.61 -6.09 -25.98
N PRO A 429 2.14 -5.07 -26.67
CA PRO A 429 1.30 -4.00 -27.22
C PRO A 429 0.28 -4.57 -28.21
N THR A 430 -0.88 -3.90 -28.36
CA THR A 430 -1.98 -4.37 -29.22
C THR A 430 -1.55 -4.87 -30.62
N PRO A 431 -0.69 -4.18 -31.40
CA PRO A 431 -0.30 -4.66 -32.71
C PRO A 431 0.42 -6.02 -32.67
N HIS A 432 1.33 -6.19 -31.70
CA HIS A 432 2.07 -7.44 -31.54
C HIS A 432 1.20 -8.57 -30.99
N LEU A 433 0.22 -8.27 -30.13
CA LEU A 433 -0.77 -9.25 -29.70
C LEU A 433 -1.55 -9.81 -30.91
N LEU A 434 -1.99 -8.94 -31.81
CA LEU A 434 -2.73 -9.36 -33.02
C LEU A 434 -1.90 -10.24 -33.94
N GLU A 435 -0.61 -9.98 -34.08
CA GLU A 435 0.32 -10.83 -34.83
C GLU A 435 0.50 -12.20 -34.13
N TRP A 436 0.71 -12.20 -32.82
CA TRP A 436 0.87 -13.39 -32.02
C TRP A 436 -0.36 -14.32 -32.11
N LEU A 437 -1.57 -13.74 -32.06
CA LEU A 437 -2.82 -14.48 -32.21
C LEU A 437 -2.99 -15.09 -33.60
N LYS A 438 -2.54 -14.40 -34.68
CA LYS A 438 -2.59 -14.92 -36.04
C LYS A 438 -1.69 -16.14 -36.25
N GLN A 439 -0.54 -16.20 -35.61
CA GLN A 439 0.43 -17.29 -35.73
C GLN A 439 -0.01 -18.56 -34.98
N ARG A 440 -1.03 -18.46 -34.09
CA ARG A 440 -1.54 -19.58 -33.28
C ARG A 440 -2.97 -20.01 -33.64
N ARG A 441 -3.55 -19.42 -34.66
CA ARG A 441 -4.77 -19.91 -35.32
C ARG A 441 -4.40 -20.99 -36.32
#